data_08125e21946c8a2c0938e9e7d47a5266
#
_entry.id   08125e21946c8a2c0938e9e7d47a5266
#
_cell.length_a   1.000
_cell.length_b   1.000
_cell.length_c   1.000
_cell.angle_alpha   90.00
_cell.angle_beta   90.00
_cell.angle_gamma   90.00
#
_symmetry.space_group_name_H-M   'P 1'
#
loop_
_entity.id
_entity.type
_entity.pdbx_description
1 polymer ?
#
loop_
_entity_poly.entity_id
_entity_poly.type
_entity_poly.pdbx_seq_one_letter_code
_entity_poly.pdbx_strand_id
1 'polypeptide(L)'
;MKTNKKRLCVALLTCAAAAMFAMRAQGSAADEIKRLAALMQWKPGTIAADIGAGDGQFTFAAVEHLGAEGKIYATEIDTKKLEELKAEVTKRKLQNVVVVESKEADTNLPTACCDAIFLRRVYHHLTKPVEFDANLVRSLKPGGRLAIIDFPPRAGLDPVEGVPANRGGHGIPQRIVIEELTAAGLKVEKVVNDWPENDYCVLFVKK
;
A
#
# COMPACT_ATOMS: atom_id res chain seq x y z
N MET A 1 -22.95 -49.15 33.13
CA MET A 1 -23.02 -47.76 32.65
C MET A 1 -21.62 -47.30 32.28
N LYS A 2 -21.20 -47.50 31.02
CA LYS A 2 -19.93 -47.00 30.46
C LYS A 2 -20.25 -46.36 29.12
N THR A 3 -20.44 -45.05 29.09
CA THR A 3 -20.65 -44.32 27.83
C THR A 3 -20.00 -42.93 27.86
N ASN A 4 -19.34 -42.63 26.78
CA ASN A 4 -19.07 -41.28 26.25
C ASN A 4 -17.97 -40.37 26.86
N LYS A 5 -16.74 -40.90 27.02
CA LYS A 5 -15.59 -39.96 27.12
C LYS A 5 -14.77 -39.80 25.81
N LYS A 6 -15.02 -40.58 24.76
CA LYS A 6 -14.22 -40.53 23.51
C LYS A 6 -14.73 -39.60 22.44
N ARG A 7 -15.96 -39.03 22.53
CA ARG A 7 -16.52 -38.11 21.51
C ARG A 7 -16.24 -36.63 21.77
N LEU A 8 -15.81 -36.27 22.99
CA LEU A 8 -15.56 -34.85 23.31
C LEU A 8 -14.17 -34.35 22.90
N CYS A 9 -13.19 -35.25 22.79
CA CYS A 9 -11.82 -34.83 22.39
C CYS A 9 -11.64 -34.59 20.90
N VAL A 10 -12.47 -35.18 20.02
CA VAL A 10 -12.31 -35.00 18.57
C VAL A 10 -12.87 -33.66 18.09
N ALA A 11 -13.92 -33.15 18.72
CA ALA A 11 -14.55 -31.88 18.35
C ALA A 11 -13.70 -30.66 18.75
N LEU A 12 -12.91 -30.75 19.81
CA LEU A 12 -12.01 -29.65 20.25
C LEU A 12 -10.74 -29.53 19.41
N LEU A 13 -10.25 -30.62 18.84
CA LEU A 13 -9.06 -30.61 17.97
C LEU A 13 -9.34 -30.04 16.56
N THR A 14 -10.57 -30.25 16.07
CA THR A 14 -10.94 -29.71 14.75
C THR A 14 -11.18 -28.19 14.75
N CYS A 15 -11.70 -27.61 15.85
CA CYS A 15 -11.86 -26.17 15.98
C CYS A 15 -10.53 -25.41 16.13
N ALA A 16 -9.54 -26.01 16.82
CA ALA A 16 -8.22 -25.38 16.98
C ALA A 16 -7.43 -25.37 15.65
N ALA A 17 -7.55 -26.40 14.83
CA ALA A 17 -6.90 -26.47 13.52
C ALA A 17 -7.52 -25.48 12.51
N ALA A 18 -8.85 -25.29 12.54
CA ALA A 18 -9.53 -24.33 11.68
C ALA A 18 -9.21 -22.87 12.06
N ALA A 19 -9.07 -22.56 13.36
CA ALA A 19 -8.66 -21.25 13.84
C ALA A 19 -7.20 -20.91 13.47
N MET A 20 -6.28 -21.90 13.52
CA MET A 20 -4.89 -21.69 13.08
C MET A 20 -4.75 -21.56 11.56
N PHE A 21 -5.68 -22.12 10.77
CA PHE A 21 -5.68 -21.96 9.31
C PHE A 21 -6.22 -20.60 8.89
N ALA A 22 -7.19 -20.03 9.61
CA ALA A 22 -7.73 -18.69 9.37
C ALA A 22 -6.74 -17.55 9.73
N MET A 23 -5.83 -17.78 10.69
CA MET A 23 -4.77 -16.79 11.04
C MET A 23 -3.61 -16.73 10.04
N ARG A 24 -3.54 -17.64 9.06
CA ARG A 24 -2.43 -17.72 8.10
C ARG A 24 -2.64 -16.90 6.82
N ALA A 25 -3.78 -16.23 6.66
CA ALA A 25 -4.14 -15.50 5.44
C ALA A 25 -3.90 -13.97 5.50
N GLN A 26 -3.52 -13.43 6.65
CA GLN A 26 -3.13 -12.01 6.75
C GLN A 26 -1.62 -11.94 6.66
N GLY A 27 -1.10 -11.58 5.49
CA GLY A 27 0.31 -11.24 5.32
C GLY A 27 0.66 -10.08 6.27
N SER A 28 1.76 -10.19 7.01
CA SER A 28 2.24 -9.05 7.80
C SER A 28 2.67 -7.92 6.86
N ALA A 29 2.66 -6.67 7.32
CA ALA A 29 3.20 -5.54 6.54
C ALA A 29 4.65 -5.82 6.09
N ALA A 30 5.43 -6.52 6.90
CA ALA A 30 6.79 -6.94 6.56
C ALA A 30 6.82 -7.92 5.37
N ASP A 31 5.91 -8.91 5.33
CA ASP A 31 5.83 -9.85 4.20
C ASP A 31 5.36 -9.17 2.92
N GLU A 32 4.35 -8.28 3.02
CA GLU A 32 3.89 -7.49 1.88
C GLU A 32 5.00 -6.58 1.34
N ILE A 33 5.71 -5.87 2.21
CA ILE A 33 6.83 -4.99 1.83
C ILE A 33 7.98 -5.79 1.23
N LYS A 34 8.31 -6.95 1.78
CA LYS A 34 9.33 -7.84 1.19
C LYS A 34 8.98 -8.24 -0.24
N ARG A 35 7.70 -8.60 -0.47
CA ARG A 35 7.20 -8.91 -1.82
C ARG A 35 7.24 -7.70 -2.73
N LEU A 36 6.81 -6.54 -2.24
CA LEU A 36 6.80 -5.27 -2.97
C LEU A 36 8.22 -4.83 -3.34
N ALA A 37 9.16 -4.88 -2.40
CA ALA A 37 10.56 -4.54 -2.62
C ALA A 37 11.19 -5.40 -3.73
N ALA A 38 10.89 -6.70 -3.76
CA ALA A 38 11.33 -7.59 -4.83
C ALA A 38 10.72 -7.22 -6.19
N LEU A 39 9.40 -6.95 -6.25
CA LEU A 39 8.70 -6.54 -7.47
C LEU A 39 9.23 -5.21 -8.01
N MET A 40 9.45 -4.23 -7.14
CA MET A 40 9.94 -2.90 -7.50
C MET A 40 11.46 -2.82 -7.63
N GLN A 41 12.16 -3.95 -7.43
CA GLN A 41 13.62 -4.08 -7.54
C GLN A 41 14.38 -3.13 -6.59
N TRP A 42 13.91 -3.01 -5.35
CA TRP A 42 14.60 -2.20 -4.34
C TRP A 42 15.99 -2.76 -4.04
N LYS A 43 16.91 -1.85 -3.78
CA LYS A 43 18.30 -2.15 -3.41
C LYS A 43 18.77 -1.13 -2.36
N PRO A 44 19.86 -1.38 -1.65
CA PRO A 44 20.47 -0.38 -0.77
C PRO A 44 20.66 0.96 -1.51
N GLY A 45 20.23 2.06 -0.86
CA GLY A 45 20.23 3.39 -1.47
C GLY A 45 18.96 3.76 -2.25
N THR A 46 17.97 2.87 -2.39
CA THR A 46 16.68 3.20 -3.02
C THR A 46 15.99 4.33 -2.26
N ILE A 47 15.48 5.31 -2.99
CA ILE A 47 14.60 6.35 -2.46
C ILE A 47 13.17 5.98 -2.78
N ALA A 48 12.38 5.65 -1.75
CA ALA A 48 10.99 5.24 -1.86
C ALA A 48 10.02 6.33 -1.40
N ALA A 49 8.73 6.17 -1.72
CA ALA A 49 7.65 6.93 -1.09
C ALA A 49 6.46 6.03 -0.80
N ASP A 50 5.91 6.17 0.40
CA ASP A 50 4.67 5.59 0.90
C ASP A 50 3.59 6.67 0.90
N ILE A 51 2.62 6.55 0.02
CA ILE A 51 1.56 7.55 -0.14
C ILE A 51 0.34 7.15 0.66
N GLY A 52 -0.09 8.04 1.58
CA GLY A 52 -1.16 7.74 2.54
C GLY A 52 -0.68 6.77 3.61
N ALA A 53 0.47 7.07 4.21
CA ALA A 53 1.18 6.18 5.13
C ALA A 53 0.41 5.80 6.41
N GLY A 54 -0.62 6.57 6.77
CA GLY A 54 -1.45 6.31 7.93
C GLY A 54 -0.65 6.27 9.23
N ASP A 55 -0.65 5.11 9.89
CA ASP A 55 0.11 4.84 11.12
C ASP A 55 1.60 4.49 10.87
N GLY A 56 2.02 4.48 9.61
CA GLY A 56 3.40 4.20 9.21
C GLY A 56 3.79 2.73 9.17
N GLN A 57 2.86 1.79 9.34
CA GLN A 57 3.18 0.35 9.40
C GLN A 57 3.99 -0.11 8.18
N PHE A 58 3.60 0.30 6.97
CA PHE A 58 4.32 -0.04 5.74
C PHE A 58 5.59 0.78 5.56
N THR A 59 5.58 2.04 5.94
CA THR A 59 6.77 2.90 5.98
C THR A 59 7.88 2.28 6.82
N PHE A 60 7.57 1.87 8.06
CA PHE A 60 8.57 1.31 8.98
C PHE A 60 9.08 -0.06 8.51
N ALA A 61 8.23 -0.90 7.94
CA ALA A 61 8.65 -2.15 7.33
C ALA A 61 9.57 -1.93 6.12
N ALA A 62 9.34 -0.86 5.34
CA ALA A 62 10.13 -0.54 4.16
C ALA A 62 11.57 -0.11 4.49
N VAL A 63 11.79 0.59 5.62
CA VAL A 63 13.10 1.10 6.04
C VAL A 63 14.18 0.02 6.02
N GLU A 64 13.86 -1.20 6.47
CA GLU A 64 14.81 -2.32 6.52
C GLU A 64 15.31 -2.76 5.14
N HIS A 65 14.52 -2.51 4.07
CA HIS A 65 14.85 -2.90 2.69
C HIS A 65 15.62 -1.83 1.92
N LEU A 66 15.67 -0.60 2.43
CA LEU A 66 16.30 0.54 1.73
C LEU A 66 17.78 0.68 2.07
N GLY A 67 18.25 0.09 3.19
CA GLY A 67 19.60 0.25 3.70
C GLY A 67 19.87 1.64 4.28
N ALA A 68 21.07 1.84 4.80
CA ALA A 68 21.44 3.06 5.52
C ALA A 68 21.46 4.32 4.63
N GLU A 69 21.77 4.18 3.35
CA GLU A 69 21.81 5.29 2.37
C GLU A 69 20.47 5.53 1.69
N GLY A 70 19.51 4.61 1.86
CA GLY A 70 18.15 4.75 1.31
C GLY A 70 17.30 5.69 2.15
N LYS A 71 16.21 6.16 1.54
CA LYS A 71 15.26 7.09 2.17
C LYS A 71 13.84 6.71 1.82
N ILE A 72 12.90 6.96 2.74
CA ILE A 72 11.49 6.88 2.44
C ILE A 72 10.79 8.19 2.80
N TYR A 73 10.00 8.70 1.86
CA TYR A 73 9.01 9.74 2.10
C TYR A 73 7.71 9.06 2.52
N ALA A 74 7.17 9.44 3.67
CA ALA A 74 5.87 8.98 4.16
C ALA A 74 4.88 10.14 4.07
N THR A 75 3.92 10.09 3.16
CA THR A 75 2.95 11.17 2.99
C THR A 75 1.64 10.85 3.67
N GLU A 76 1.01 11.85 4.28
CA GLU A 76 -0.31 11.71 4.91
C GLU A 76 -1.08 13.03 4.79
N ILE A 77 -2.40 12.96 4.58
CA ILE A 77 -3.29 14.12 4.47
C ILE A 77 -4.01 14.42 5.79
N ASP A 78 -4.27 13.41 6.60
CA ASP A 78 -4.89 13.58 7.92
C ASP A 78 -3.88 14.16 8.90
N THR A 79 -4.16 15.37 9.40
CA THR A 79 -3.25 16.10 10.29
C THR A 79 -2.93 15.33 11.57
N LYS A 80 -3.91 14.60 12.14
CA LYS A 80 -3.71 13.83 13.37
C LYS A 80 -2.77 12.65 13.11
N LYS A 81 -3.00 11.89 12.04
CA LYS A 81 -2.12 10.78 11.64
C LYS A 81 -0.72 11.27 11.29
N LEU A 82 -0.63 12.43 10.64
CA LEU A 82 0.65 13.07 10.31
C LEU A 82 1.47 13.35 11.56
N GLU A 83 0.87 13.90 12.62
CA GLU A 83 1.55 14.16 13.88
C GLU A 83 1.92 12.86 14.63
N GLU A 84 1.03 11.88 14.64
CA GLU A 84 1.30 10.55 15.20
C GLU A 84 2.49 9.88 14.48
N LEU A 85 2.53 9.95 13.15
CA LEU A 85 3.62 9.43 12.33
C LEU A 85 4.96 10.13 12.63
N LYS A 86 4.97 11.46 12.72
CA LYS A 86 6.17 12.25 13.13
C LYS A 86 6.69 11.85 14.51
N ALA A 87 5.78 11.68 15.47
CA ALA A 87 6.13 11.26 16.82
C ALA A 87 6.75 9.86 16.84
N GLU A 88 6.19 8.91 16.08
CA GLU A 88 6.71 7.55 16.02
C GLU A 88 8.07 7.47 15.29
N VAL A 89 8.28 8.24 14.21
CA VAL A 89 9.59 8.39 13.54
C VAL A 89 10.64 8.90 14.53
N THR A 90 10.32 9.92 15.32
CA THR A 90 11.21 10.50 16.33
C THR A 90 11.53 9.48 17.43
N LYS A 91 10.52 8.80 17.95
CA LYS A 91 10.65 7.77 18.99
C LYS A 91 11.55 6.62 18.54
N ARG A 92 11.41 6.18 17.28
CA ARG A 92 12.26 5.13 16.66
C ARG A 92 13.64 5.64 16.22
N LYS A 93 13.90 6.94 16.30
CA LYS A 93 15.15 7.59 15.87
C LYS A 93 15.51 7.31 14.41
N LEU A 94 14.51 7.24 13.54
CA LEU A 94 14.68 6.97 12.12
C LEU A 94 15.09 8.25 11.39
N GLN A 95 16.34 8.32 10.91
CA GLN A 95 16.86 9.49 10.20
C GLN A 95 16.60 9.46 8.68
N ASN A 96 16.24 8.32 8.17
CA ASN A 96 15.99 8.10 6.74
C ASN A 96 14.48 8.07 6.38
N VAL A 97 13.60 8.44 7.31
CA VAL A 97 12.17 8.65 7.08
C VAL A 97 11.86 10.13 7.07
N VAL A 98 11.26 10.62 5.99
CA VAL A 98 10.82 12.01 5.83
C VAL A 98 9.30 12.05 5.78
N VAL A 99 8.67 12.59 6.83
CA VAL A 99 7.22 12.74 6.87
C VAL A 99 6.81 14.00 6.12
N VAL A 100 5.86 13.87 5.19
CA VAL A 100 5.41 14.94 4.30
C VAL A 100 3.89 15.07 4.40
N GLU A 101 3.39 16.28 4.63
CA GLU A 101 1.96 16.57 4.53
C GLU A 101 1.57 16.60 3.05
N SER A 102 0.67 15.69 2.64
CA SER A 102 0.09 15.67 1.30
C SER A 102 -1.21 16.48 1.24
N LYS A 103 -1.70 16.74 0.02
CA LYS A 103 -2.97 17.42 -0.25
C LYS A 103 -3.83 16.53 -1.14
N GLU A 104 -5.10 16.91 -1.27
CA GLU A 104 -6.08 16.21 -2.09
C GLU A 104 -5.63 15.96 -3.55
N ALA A 105 -4.87 16.88 -4.12
CA ALA A 105 -4.38 16.81 -5.50
C ALA A 105 -2.85 16.81 -5.62
N ASP A 106 -2.10 16.83 -4.51
CA ASP A 106 -0.64 16.91 -4.55
C ASP A 106 -0.01 16.07 -3.44
N THR A 107 0.94 15.23 -3.81
CA THR A 107 1.75 14.46 -2.86
C THR A 107 2.72 15.32 -2.07
N ASN A 108 2.99 16.56 -2.49
CA ASN A 108 4.04 17.45 -2.03
C ASN A 108 5.47 16.83 -2.07
N LEU A 109 5.65 15.77 -2.83
CA LEU A 109 6.97 15.18 -3.06
C LEU A 109 7.81 16.05 -4.03
N PRO A 110 9.14 16.08 -3.87
CA PRO A 110 10.01 16.75 -4.84
C PRO A 110 9.94 16.10 -6.23
N THR A 111 10.20 16.88 -7.26
CA THR A 111 10.29 16.37 -8.64
C THR A 111 11.43 15.37 -8.78
N ALA A 112 11.18 14.26 -9.45
CA ALA A 112 12.14 13.20 -9.74
C ALA A 112 12.94 12.75 -8.49
N CYS A 113 12.28 12.69 -7.33
CA CYS A 113 12.92 12.29 -6.08
C CYS A 113 13.04 10.77 -5.94
N CYS A 114 12.07 10.03 -6.48
CA CYS A 114 11.81 8.67 -6.03
C CYS A 114 12.14 7.63 -7.10
N ASP A 115 12.87 6.59 -6.70
CA ASP A 115 13.08 5.38 -7.50
C ASP A 115 11.84 4.48 -7.47
N ALA A 116 11.06 4.56 -6.36
CA ALA A 116 9.89 3.74 -6.13
C ALA A 116 8.82 4.53 -5.36
N ILE A 117 7.56 4.42 -5.79
CA ILE A 117 6.40 4.98 -5.08
C ILE A 117 5.37 3.87 -4.93
N PHE A 118 4.73 3.75 -3.77
CA PHE A 118 3.62 2.81 -3.60
C PHE A 118 2.45 3.44 -2.85
N LEU A 119 1.26 2.98 -3.19
CA LEU A 119 -0.01 3.28 -2.53
C LEU A 119 -0.65 1.95 -2.12
N ARG A 120 -1.03 1.81 -0.85
CA ARG A 120 -1.74 0.62 -0.37
C ARG A 120 -3.11 1.02 0.17
N ARG A 121 -4.16 0.65 -0.58
CA ARG A 121 -5.56 0.98 -0.25
C ARG A 121 -5.81 2.48 -0.07
N VAL A 122 -5.19 3.27 -0.92
CA VAL A 122 -5.30 4.74 -0.95
C VAL A 122 -5.85 5.24 -2.28
N TYR A 123 -5.52 4.57 -3.37
CA TYR A 123 -5.84 5.07 -4.71
C TYR A 123 -7.36 5.19 -4.96
N HIS A 124 -8.16 4.31 -4.36
CA HIS A 124 -9.62 4.39 -4.45
C HIS A 124 -10.24 5.58 -3.69
N HIS A 125 -9.47 6.28 -2.85
CA HIS A 125 -9.90 7.50 -2.15
C HIS A 125 -9.63 8.79 -2.94
N LEU A 126 -8.95 8.74 -4.08
CA LEU A 126 -8.58 9.95 -4.82
C LEU A 126 -9.82 10.64 -5.40
N THR A 127 -10.06 11.87 -4.98
CA THR A 127 -11.14 12.74 -5.47
C THR A 127 -10.74 13.50 -6.73
N LYS A 128 -9.42 13.74 -6.92
CA LYS A 128 -8.81 14.42 -8.07
C LYS A 128 -7.72 13.57 -8.72
N PRO A 129 -8.09 12.39 -9.29
CA PRO A 129 -7.10 11.43 -9.77
C PRO A 129 -6.18 11.98 -10.86
N VAL A 130 -6.68 12.79 -11.80
CA VAL A 130 -5.88 13.31 -12.90
C VAL A 130 -4.72 14.17 -12.41
N GLU A 131 -4.98 15.08 -11.48
CA GLU A 131 -3.97 15.97 -10.90
C GLU A 131 -3.01 15.17 -10.00
N PHE A 132 -3.55 14.24 -9.22
CA PHE A 132 -2.74 13.42 -8.31
C PHE A 132 -1.79 12.50 -9.08
N ASP A 133 -2.26 11.86 -10.15
CA ASP A 133 -1.47 10.99 -11.02
C ASP A 133 -0.33 11.76 -11.69
N ALA A 134 -0.60 12.99 -12.18
CA ALA A 134 0.44 13.85 -12.72
C ALA A 134 1.53 14.15 -11.68
N ASN A 135 1.17 14.32 -10.40
CA ASN A 135 2.11 14.51 -9.30
C ASN A 135 2.92 13.23 -8.99
N LEU A 136 2.29 12.05 -9.00
CA LEU A 136 3.01 10.77 -8.86
C LEU A 136 4.05 10.62 -9.97
N VAL A 137 3.66 10.86 -11.22
CA VAL A 137 4.56 10.79 -12.38
C VAL A 137 5.69 11.81 -12.28
N ARG A 138 5.40 13.06 -11.88
CA ARG A 138 6.41 14.10 -11.65
C ARG A 138 7.45 13.67 -10.64
N SER A 139 7.02 13.03 -9.56
CA SER A 139 7.89 12.65 -8.43
C SER A 139 8.75 11.42 -8.70
N LEU A 140 8.37 10.58 -9.67
CA LEU A 140 9.20 9.45 -10.11
C LEU A 140 10.40 9.92 -10.94
N LYS A 141 11.56 9.30 -10.72
CA LYS A 141 12.71 9.36 -11.62
C LYS A 141 12.41 8.64 -12.94
N PRO A 142 13.08 8.95 -14.05
CA PRO A 142 13.09 8.08 -15.23
C PRO A 142 13.49 6.66 -14.84
N GLY A 143 12.74 5.66 -15.31
CA GLY A 143 12.89 4.26 -14.91
C GLY A 143 12.35 3.90 -13.52
N GLY A 144 11.86 4.89 -12.76
CA GLY A 144 11.23 4.67 -11.46
C GLY A 144 9.90 3.91 -11.58
N ARG A 145 9.53 3.21 -10.51
CA ARG A 145 8.36 2.33 -10.45
C ARG A 145 7.28 2.85 -9.53
N LEU A 146 6.02 2.68 -9.94
CA LEU A 146 4.84 2.95 -9.12
C LEU A 146 4.09 1.64 -8.90
N ALA A 147 3.75 1.32 -7.66
CA ALA A 147 2.88 0.20 -7.32
C ALA A 147 1.56 0.70 -6.71
N ILE A 148 0.45 0.28 -7.29
CA ILE A 148 -0.88 0.49 -6.71
C ILE A 148 -1.36 -0.85 -6.17
N ILE A 149 -1.53 -0.92 -4.85
CA ILE A 149 -2.09 -2.06 -4.14
C ILE A 149 -3.48 -1.64 -3.66
N ASP A 150 -4.52 -2.24 -4.23
CA ASP A 150 -5.88 -1.88 -3.90
C ASP A 150 -6.82 -3.09 -4.11
N PHE A 151 -8.10 -2.93 -3.86
CA PHE A 151 -9.09 -3.99 -3.96
C PHE A 151 -10.24 -3.60 -4.91
N PRO A 152 -10.87 -4.60 -5.55
CA PRO A 152 -12.04 -4.35 -6.39
C PRO A 152 -13.21 -3.86 -5.54
N PRO A 153 -14.18 -3.12 -6.13
CA PRO A 153 -15.36 -2.65 -5.42
C PRO A 153 -16.05 -3.77 -4.63
N ARG A 154 -16.37 -3.50 -3.37
CA ARG A 154 -17.00 -4.46 -2.46
C ARG A 154 -18.44 -4.06 -2.21
N ALA A 155 -19.37 -5.00 -2.42
CA ALA A 155 -20.80 -4.79 -2.11
C ALA A 155 -20.99 -4.53 -0.60
N GLY A 156 -21.94 -3.64 -0.27
CA GLY A 156 -22.28 -3.33 1.12
C GLY A 156 -21.38 -2.32 1.83
N LEU A 157 -20.40 -1.76 1.13
CA LEU A 157 -19.64 -0.61 1.61
C LEU A 157 -20.20 0.67 0.96
N ASP A 158 -20.29 1.74 1.74
CA ASP A 158 -20.71 3.05 1.24
C ASP A 158 -19.64 3.60 0.28
N PRO A 159 -20.07 4.28 -0.80
CA PRO A 159 -19.13 4.97 -1.68
C PRO A 159 -18.27 5.99 -0.91
N VAL A 160 -17.01 6.14 -1.34
CA VAL A 160 -16.13 7.15 -0.76
C VAL A 160 -16.58 8.53 -1.21
N GLU A 161 -16.81 9.43 -0.26
CA GLU A 161 -17.29 10.78 -0.52
C GLU A 161 -16.30 11.56 -1.43
N GLY A 162 -16.84 12.29 -2.40
CA GLY A 162 -16.06 13.11 -3.33
C GLY A 162 -15.35 12.35 -4.44
N VAL A 163 -15.30 11.02 -4.38
CA VAL A 163 -14.70 10.19 -5.43
C VAL A 163 -15.64 10.10 -6.64
N PRO A 164 -15.14 10.28 -7.89
CA PRO A 164 -15.95 10.13 -9.09
C PRO A 164 -16.70 8.79 -9.16
N ALA A 165 -18.00 8.83 -9.42
CA ALA A 165 -18.88 7.65 -9.36
C ALA A 165 -18.45 6.51 -10.32
N ASN A 166 -17.79 6.82 -11.42
CA ASN A 166 -17.29 5.84 -12.39
C ASN A 166 -16.09 5.03 -11.89
N ARG A 167 -15.51 5.37 -10.72
CA ARG A 167 -14.36 4.68 -10.15
C ARG A 167 -14.72 3.49 -9.25
N GLY A 168 -16.00 3.18 -9.05
CA GLY A 168 -16.44 1.94 -8.40
C GLY A 168 -16.99 2.09 -6.98
N GLY A 169 -16.97 3.28 -6.39
CA GLY A 169 -17.55 3.57 -5.08
C GLY A 169 -16.58 3.32 -3.92
N HIS A 170 -16.56 2.12 -3.33
CA HIS A 170 -15.58 1.75 -2.29
C HIS A 170 -14.73 0.58 -2.78
N GLY A 171 -13.46 0.82 -2.93
CA GLY A 171 -12.55 0.04 -3.77
C GLY A 171 -12.55 0.56 -5.20
N ILE A 172 -11.65 0.06 -6.04
CA ILE A 172 -11.48 0.51 -7.43
C ILE A 172 -11.24 -0.68 -8.36
N PRO A 173 -11.92 -0.74 -9.54
CA PRO A 173 -11.62 -1.76 -10.53
C PRO A 173 -10.18 -1.59 -11.05
N GLN A 174 -9.43 -2.68 -11.10
CA GLN A 174 -8.04 -2.69 -11.59
C GLN A 174 -7.89 -2.04 -12.97
N ARG A 175 -8.89 -2.22 -13.88
CA ARG A 175 -8.88 -1.60 -15.21
C ARG A 175 -8.84 -0.08 -15.13
N ILE A 176 -9.53 0.56 -14.16
CA ILE A 176 -9.54 2.02 -13.97
C ILE A 176 -8.15 2.50 -13.56
N VAL A 177 -7.50 1.82 -12.62
CA VAL A 177 -6.12 2.12 -12.22
C VAL A 177 -5.18 2.09 -13.43
N ILE A 178 -5.33 1.08 -14.29
CA ILE A 178 -4.52 0.92 -15.50
C ILE A 178 -4.81 2.06 -16.50
N GLU A 179 -6.07 2.37 -16.74
CA GLU A 179 -6.51 3.42 -17.66
C GLU A 179 -5.98 4.80 -17.21
N GLU A 180 -6.20 5.19 -15.95
CA GLU A 180 -5.81 6.48 -15.39
C GLU A 180 -4.28 6.67 -15.43
N LEU A 181 -3.51 5.73 -14.90
CA LEU A 181 -2.05 5.87 -14.82
C LEU A 181 -1.34 5.70 -16.18
N THR A 182 -1.94 4.95 -17.11
CA THR A 182 -1.46 4.90 -18.50
C THR A 182 -1.71 6.23 -19.22
N ALA A 183 -2.87 6.85 -18.99
CA ALA A 183 -3.18 8.19 -19.51
C ALA A 183 -2.24 9.25 -18.91
N ALA A 184 -1.79 9.10 -17.67
CA ALA A 184 -0.78 9.95 -17.04
C ALA A 184 0.65 9.72 -17.57
N GLY A 185 0.88 8.74 -18.46
CA GLY A 185 2.15 8.50 -19.15
C GLY A 185 3.00 7.36 -18.58
N LEU A 186 2.49 6.56 -17.65
CA LEU A 186 3.18 5.38 -17.15
C LEU A 186 2.91 4.16 -18.04
N LYS A 187 3.82 3.19 -18.01
CA LYS A 187 3.64 1.91 -18.69
C LYS A 187 3.40 0.81 -17.66
N VAL A 188 2.37 -0.02 -17.85
CA VAL A 188 2.18 -1.23 -17.03
C VAL A 188 3.37 -2.16 -17.22
N GLU A 189 4.02 -2.55 -16.13
CA GLU A 189 5.10 -3.54 -16.10
C GLU A 189 4.58 -4.91 -15.69
N LYS A 190 3.70 -4.96 -14.68
CA LYS A 190 3.14 -6.22 -14.17
C LYS A 190 1.79 -6.03 -13.48
N VAL A 191 0.97 -7.05 -13.54
CA VAL A 191 -0.28 -7.17 -12.77
C VAL A 191 -0.20 -8.43 -11.90
N VAL A 192 -0.55 -8.30 -10.62
CA VAL A 192 -0.52 -9.36 -9.61
C VAL A 192 -1.88 -9.42 -8.94
N ASN A 193 -2.62 -10.51 -9.14
CA ASN A 193 -3.99 -10.67 -8.67
C ASN A 193 -4.12 -11.50 -7.38
N ASP A 194 -3.02 -12.04 -6.87
CA ASP A 194 -2.93 -12.86 -5.66
C ASP A 194 -2.28 -12.10 -4.50
N TRP A 195 -2.57 -10.80 -4.37
CA TRP A 195 -2.10 -10.01 -3.25
C TRP A 195 -2.85 -10.37 -1.96
N PRO A 196 -2.22 -10.24 -0.77
CA PRO A 196 -2.89 -10.49 0.50
C PRO A 196 -4.24 -9.79 0.63
N GLU A 197 -5.16 -10.37 1.40
CA GLU A 197 -6.50 -9.83 1.69
C GLU A 197 -7.41 -9.67 0.46
N ASN A 198 -7.17 -10.45 -0.60
CA ASN A 198 -7.85 -10.36 -1.90
C ASN A 198 -7.67 -9.01 -2.60
N ASP A 199 -6.57 -8.33 -2.33
CA ASP A 199 -6.15 -7.15 -3.07
C ASP A 199 -5.48 -7.57 -4.39
N TYR A 200 -5.24 -6.61 -5.24
CA TYR A 200 -4.36 -6.73 -6.41
C TYR A 200 -3.20 -5.73 -6.29
N CYS A 201 -2.14 -5.96 -7.04
CA CYS A 201 -1.08 -4.99 -7.22
C CYS A 201 -0.83 -4.76 -8.72
N VAL A 202 -0.89 -3.50 -9.15
CA VAL A 202 -0.48 -3.09 -10.51
C VAL A 202 0.81 -2.33 -10.40
N LEU A 203 1.83 -2.83 -11.08
CA LEU A 203 3.16 -2.23 -11.17
C LEU A 203 3.30 -1.48 -12.49
N PHE A 204 3.72 -0.23 -12.37
CA PHE A 204 4.02 0.65 -13.51
C PHE A 204 5.47 1.07 -13.50
N VAL A 205 5.98 1.49 -14.67
CA VAL A 205 7.30 2.10 -14.85
C VAL A 205 7.16 3.41 -15.61
N LYS A 206 7.91 4.43 -15.16
CA LYS A 206 8.10 5.69 -15.89
C LYS A 206 9.18 5.49 -16.95
N LYS A 207 8.88 5.81 -18.20
CA LYS A 207 9.87 5.81 -19.31
C LYS A 207 10.88 6.92 -19.15
#